data_4f08a877ff9d158288e6067a71e99209
#
_entry.id   4f08a877ff9d158288e6067a71e99209
#
_cell.length_a   1.000
_cell.length_b   1.000
_cell.length_c   1.000
_cell.angle_alpha   90.00
_cell.angle_beta   90.00
_cell.angle_gamma   90.00
#
_symmetry.space_group_name_H-M   'P 1'
#
loop_
_entity.id
_entity.type
_entity.pdbx_description
1 polymer ?
#
loop_
_entity_poly.entity_id
_entity_poly.type
_entity_poly.pdbx_seq_one_letter_code
_entity_poly.pdbx_strand_id
1 'polypeptide(L)'
;EKLGARMTFDIVSLEDSFNADDYDLVFFGGGQDYEQFIVSQDLPTKAVEIKKFIENDGTMLAICGGFQFLGKYYIEASGRKIDGISAMDHYTLNQENNRFIGDIEIHNDEFDETYYGFENHQGRTFLADNQKPLGRVIIGQGNNNEDGTEGMTYKNVFGSYFHGPILSRNARLAYRIVTTAFHQKYPDVAIPAFESILADETKGQKITDIKRKVEKWDFSTFFDFNYYPELVCATSD
;
A
#
# COMPACT_ATOMS: atom_id res chain seq x y z
N GLU A 1 14.09 5.88 12.35
CA GLU A 1 15.09 6.63 13.13
C GLU A 1 14.46 7.75 13.99
N LYS A 2 13.50 8.53 13.45
CA LYS A 2 12.87 9.64 14.19
C LYS A 2 11.95 9.21 15.33
N LEU A 3 11.41 8.01 15.24
CA LEU A 3 10.63 7.37 16.31
C LEU A 3 11.52 6.64 17.30
N GLY A 4 12.85 6.63 17.11
CA GLY A 4 13.81 5.88 17.94
C GLY A 4 13.80 4.37 17.68
N ALA A 5 12.97 3.89 16.74
CA ALA A 5 12.90 2.48 16.38
C ALA A 5 13.96 2.13 15.34
N ARG A 6 14.53 0.94 15.46
CA ARG A 6 15.27 0.28 14.39
C ARG A 6 14.31 -0.60 13.61
N MET A 7 14.46 -0.61 12.30
CA MET A 7 13.70 -1.49 11.41
C MET A 7 14.69 -2.36 10.63
N THR A 8 14.41 -3.64 10.58
CA THR A 8 15.06 -4.59 9.67
C THR A 8 14.08 -4.96 8.57
N PHE A 9 14.57 -5.36 7.41
CA PHE A 9 13.74 -5.66 6.24
C PHE A 9 14.12 -7.03 5.71
N ASP A 10 13.10 -7.85 5.49
CA ASP A 10 13.20 -9.11 4.78
C ASP A 10 12.42 -9.03 3.48
N ILE A 11 12.89 -9.69 2.45
CA ILE A 11 12.19 -9.89 1.20
C ILE A 11 11.68 -11.32 1.18
N VAL A 12 10.36 -11.48 1.06
CA VAL A 12 9.71 -12.79 0.93
C VAL A 12 9.38 -12.99 -0.55
N SER A 13 10.25 -13.71 -1.24
CA SER A 13 10.15 -14.01 -2.67
C SER A 13 9.29 -15.26 -2.94
N LEU A 14 9.26 -15.67 -4.21
CA LEU A 14 8.64 -16.94 -4.62
C LEU A 14 9.27 -18.11 -3.88
N GLU A 15 8.46 -19.10 -3.51
CA GLU A 15 8.84 -20.31 -2.77
C GLU A 15 9.31 -20.08 -1.31
N ASP A 16 9.54 -18.83 -0.90
CA ASP A 16 9.84 -18.53 0.51
C ASP A 16 8.60 -18.75 1.38
N SER A 17 8.81 -19.10 2.63
CA SER A 17 7.73 -19.13 3.62
C SER A 17 7.44 -17.72 4.15
N PHE A 18 6.16 -17.42 4.36
CA PHE A 18 5.71 -16.25 5.10
C PHE A 18 5.09 -16.73 6.42
N ASN A 19 5.54 -16.20 7.54
CA ASN A 19 4.96 -16.46 8.84
C ASN A 19 4.46 -15.15 9.44
N ALA A 20 3.18 -15.09 9.76
CA ALA A 20 2.50 -13.87 10.25
C ALA A 20 3.13 -13.31 11.53
N ASP A 21 3.69 -14.17 12.38
CA ASP A 21 4.20 -13.78 13.70
C ASP A 21 5.62 -13.16 13.65
N ASP A 22 6.29 -13.24 12.48
CA ASP A 22 7.66 -12.75 12.31
C ASP A 22 7.73 -11.26 11.93
N TYR A 23 6.62 -10.64 11.54
CA TYR A 23 6.62 -9.31 10.94
C TYR A 23 5.66 -8.33 11.63
N ASP A 24 6.06 -7.06 11.71
CA ASP A 24 5.26 -5.98 12.27
C ASP A 24 4.59 -5.13 11.17
N LEU A 25 5.24 -5.04 10.00
CA LEU A 25 4.76 -4.27 8.85
C LEU A 25 5.06 -5.04 7.55
N VAL A 26 4.07 -5.15 6.69
CA VAL A 26 4.19 -5.80 5.38
C VAL A 26 3.91 -4.80 4.28
N PHE A 27 4.79 -4.76 3.28
CA PHE A 27 4.54 -4.07 2.02
C PHE A 27 4.34 -5.12 0.91
N PHE A 28 3.17 -5.09 0.28
CA PHE A 28 2.85 -5.96 -0.85
C PHE A 28 2.80 -5.13 -2.12
N GLY A 29 3.85 -5.23 -2.93
CA GLY A 29 4.04 -4.45 -4.15
C GLY A 29 3.13 -4.89 -5.30
N GLY A 30 3.15 -4.10 -6.37
CA GLY A 30 2.50 -4.42 -7.64
C GLY A 30 3.47 -5.08 -8.63
N GLY A 31 2.94 -5.48 -9.79
CA GLY A 31 3.68 -6.03 -10.92
C GLY A 31 2.85 -5.95 -12.18
N GLN A 32 3.46 -6.26 -13.32
CA GLN A 32 2.77 -6.39 -14.60
C GLN A 32 2.06 -7.75 -14.69
N ASP A 33 1.25 -7.95 -15.72
CA ASP A 33 0.40 -9.15 -15.88
C ASP A 33 1.19 -10.47 -15.80
N TYR A 34 2.40 -10.50 -16.35
CA TYR A 34 3.23 -11.71 -16.31
C TYR A 34 3.74 -12.03 -14.90
N GLU A 35 4.24 -11.03 -14.20
CA GLU A 35 4.71 -11.16 -12.81
C GLU A 35 3.54 -11.49 -11.89
N GLN A 36 2.39 -10.87 -12.11
CA GLN A 36 1.17 -11.19 -11.36
C GLN A 36 0.75 -12.64 -11.57
N PHE A 37 0.83 -13.16 -12.80
CA PHE A 37 0.54 -14.57 -13.06
C PHE A 37 1.47 -15.51 -12.27
N ILE A 38 2.77 -15.22 -12.24
CA ILE A 38 3.73 -16.05 -11.49
C ILE A 38 3.43 -16.00 -9.99
N VAL A 39 3.23 -14.81 -9.43
CA VAL A 39 2.91 -14.63 -8.01
C VAL A 39 1.60 -15.33 -7.66
N SER A 40 0.62 -15.34 -8.54
CA SER A 40 -0.66 -16.04 -8.31
C SER A 40 -0.52 -17.55 -8.13
N GLN A 41 0.56 -18.15 -8.63
CA GLN A 41 0.82 -19.57 -8.43
C GLN A 41 1.43 -19.86 -7.04
N ASP A 42 2.17 -18.92 -6.49
CA ASP A 42 2.83 -19.04 -5.20
C ASP A 42 1.96 -18.53 -4.04
N LEU A 43 1.17 -17.49 -4.29
CA LEU A 43 0.35 -16.81 -3.29
C LEU A 43 -0.55 -17.75 -2.46
N PRO A 44 -1.17 -18.82 -3.02
CA PRO A 44 -1.96 -19.77 -2.23
C PRO A 44 -1.19 -20.42 -1.09
N THR A 45 0.13 -20.60 -1.23
CA THR A 45 0.99 -21.20 -0.19
C THR A 45 1.14 -20.29 1.02
N LYS A 46 1.04 -18.97 0.82
CA LYS A 46 1.19 -17.92 1.83
C LYS A 46 -0.15 -17.38 2.35
N ALA A 47 -1.26 -17.70 1.66
CA ALA A 47 -2.57 -17.07 1.88
C ALA A 47 -3.09 -17.22 3.31
N VAL A 48 -2.85 -18.37 3.95
CA VAL A 48 -3.30 -18.62 5.34
C VAL A 48 -2.60 -17.68 6.30
N GLU A 49 -1.28 -17.56 6.18
CA GLU A 49 -0.49 -16.70 7.06
C GLU A 49 -0.71 -15.21 6.78
N ILE A 50 -0.89 -14.82 5.50
CA ILE A 50 -1.24 -13.43 5.16
C ILE A 50 -2.60 -13.06 5.78
N LYS A 51 -3.61 -13.93 5.67
CA LYS A 51 -4.90 -13.71 6.33
C LYS A 51 -4.77 -13.64 7.85
N LYS A 52 -4.00 -14.55 8.46
CA LYS A 52 -3.71 -14.53 9.89
C LYS A 52 -3.07 -13.20 10.30
N PHE A 53 -2.09 -12.70 9.55
CA PHE A 53 -1.46 -11.41 9.78
C PHE A 53 -2.48 -10.27 9.77
N ILE A 54 -3.33 -10.22 8.76
CA ILE A 54 -4.38 -9.19 8.61
C ILE A 54 -5.41 -9.29 9.75
N GLU A 55 -5.90 -10.51 10.05
CA GLU A 55 -6.91 -10.72 11.07
C GLU A 55 -6.42 -10.46 12.49
N ASN A 56 -5.12 -10.59 12.73
CA ASN A 56 -4.44 -10.20 13.97
C ASN A 56 -4.04 -8.71 14.00
N ASP A 57 -4.68 -7.88 13.17
CA ASP A 57 -4.45 -6.43 13.06
C ASP A 57 -3.03 -6.05 12.61
N GLY A 58 -2.32 -6.95 11.92
CA GLY A 58 -1.02 -6.67 11.31
C GLY A 58 -1.13 -5.52 10.30
N THR A 59 -0.12 -4.64 10.30
CA THR A 59 -0.14 -3.46 9.44
C THR A 59 0.40 -3.79 8.06
N MET A 60 -0.38 -3.48 7.01
CA MET A 60 0.01 -3.76 5.63
C MET A 60 -0.28 -2.60 4.70
N LEU A 61 0.67 -2.32 3.79
CA LEU A 61 0.46 -1.47 2.62
C LEU A 61 0.49 -2.33 1.37
N ALA A 62 -0.61 -2.39 0.64
CA ALA A 62 -0.75 -3.19 -0.59
C ALA A 62 -0.98 -2.28 -1.79
N ILE A 63 -0.09 -2.33 -2.80
CA ILE A 63 -0.11 -1.44 -3.94
C ILE A 63 -0.40 -2.20 -5.23
N CYS A 64 -1.33 -1.68 -6.04
CA CYS A 64 -1.66 -2.16 -7.39
C CYS A 64 -1.95 -3.67 -7.42
N GLY A 65 -1.06 -4.49 -7.97
CA GLY A 65 -1.21 -5.96 -7.99
C GLY A 65 -1.35 -6.56 -6.59
N GLY A 66 -0.58 -6.07 -5.61
CA GLY A 66 -0.71 -6.51 -4.22
C GLY A 66 -2.11 -6.21 -3.65
N PHE A 67 -2.66 -5.03 -3.93
CA PHE A 67 -4.04 -4.71 -3.56
C PHE A 67 -5.05 -5.64 -4.25
N GLN A 68 -4.88 -5.89 -5.55
CA GLN A 68 -5.75 -6.79 -6.31
C GLN A 68 -5.77 -8.22 -5.73
N PHE A 69 -4.61 -8.74 -5.34
CA PHE A 69 -4.47 -10.09 -4.78
C PHE A 69 -5.11 -10.27 -3.40
N LEU A 70 -5.26 -9.21 -2.63
CA LEU A 70 -5.98 -9.26 -1.36
C LEU A 70 -7.49 -9.46 -1.54
N GLY A 71 -8.02 -9.12 -2.73
CA GLY A 71 -9.42 -9.30 -3.10
C GLY A 71 -9.82 -10.74 -3.41
N LYS A 72 -11.03 -10.90 -3.94
CA LYS A 72 -11.60 -12.19 -4.31
C LYS A 72 -10.97 -12.77 -5.58
N TYR A 73 -10.84 -11.93 -6.60
CA TYR A 73 -10.27 -12.31 -7.89
C TYR A 73 -9.94 -11.10 -8.75
N TYR A 74 -9.09 -11.31 -9.72
CA TYR A 74 -8.78 -10.40 -10.81
C TYR A 74 -9.08 -11.07 -12.16
N ILE A 75 -9.79 -10.40 -13.06
CA ILE A 75 -9.97 -10.85 -14.44
C ILE A 75 -9.05 -10.03 -15.33
N GLU A 76 -8.09 -10.69 -15.97
CA GLU A 76 -7.15 -10.09 -16.91
C GLU A 76 -7.81 -9.66 -18.24
N ALA A 77 -7.10 -8.87 -19.06
CA ALA A 77 -7.53 -8.50 -20.40
C ALA A 77 -7.80 -9.73 -21.30
N SER A 78 -7.08 -10.81 -21.10
CA SER A 78 -7.28 -12.09 -21.79
C SER A 78 -8.60 -12.80 -21.42
N GLY A 79 -9.31 -12.33 -20.40
CA GLY A 79 -10.47 -12.99 -19.79
C GLY A 79 -10.10 -14.07 -18.78
N ARG A 80 -8.80 -14.32 -18.54
CA ARG A 80 -8.35 -15.28 -17.55
C ARG A 80 -8.65 -14.73 -16.14
N LYS A 81 -9.28 -15.57 -15.33
CA LYS A 81 -9.52 -15.30 -13.92
C LYS A 81 -8.33 -15.75 -13.09
N ILE A 82 -7.80 -14.85 -12.31
CA ILE A 82 -6.79 -15.11 -11.27
C ILE A 82 -7.48 -14.96 -9.93
N ASP A 83 -7.46 -16.01 -9.11
CA ASP A 83 -8.03 -15.96 -7.78
C ASP A 83 -7.10 -15.18 -6.84
N GLY A 84 -7.66 -14.24 -6.10
CA GLY A 84 -7.02 -13.59 -4.97
C GLY A 84 -7.16 -14.41 -3.69
N ILE A 85 -6.60 -13.92 -2.61
CA ILE A 85 -6.69 -14.62 -1.31
C ILE A 85 -7.99 -14.35 -0.56
N SER A 86 -8.85 -13.46 -1.03
CA SER A 86 -10.11 -13.09 -0.35
C SER A 86 -9.91 -12.65 1.10
N ALA A 87 -8.89 -11.85 1.36
CA ALA A 87 -8.67 -11.20 2.64
C ALA A 87 -9.46 -9.89 2.77
N MET A 88 -9.77 -9.26 1.62
CA MET A 88 -10.57 -8.05 1.53
C MET A 88 -11.75 -8.26 0.59
N ASP A 89 -12.89 -7.61 0.85
CA ASP A 89 -14.11 -7.82 0.08
C ASP A 89 -14.22 -6.87 -1.13
N HIS A 90 -13.40 -7.17 -2.13
CA HIS A 90 -13.42 -6.52 -3.44
C HIS A 90 -13.06 -7.51 -4.55
N TYR A 91 -13.28 -7.12 -5.79
CA TYR A 91 -12.82 -7.82 -6.98
C TYR A 91 -12.36 -6.83 -8.04
N THR A 92 -11.55 -7.29 -8.99
CA THR A 92 -11.00 -6.44 -10.03
C THR A 92 -11.29 -7.03 -11.42
N LEU A 93 -11.71 -6.16 -12.33
CA LEU A 93 -11.95 -6.47 -13.75
C LEU A 93 -10.98 -5.66 -14.60
N ASN A 94 -10.30 -6.29 -15.54
CA ASN A 94 -9.55 -5.56 -16.56
C ASN A 94 -10.51 -5.06 -17.64
N GLN A 95 -10.28 -3.84 -18.13
CA GLN A 95 -10.95 -3.31 -19.31
C GLN A 95 -9.91 -3.06 -20.40
N GLU A 96 -10.03 -3.78 -21.54
CA GLU A 96 -9.12 -3.61 -22.66
C GLU A 96 -9.06 -2.15 -23.13
N ASN A 97 -7.85 -1.70 -23.50
CA ASN A 97 -7.57 -0.41 -24.11
C ASN A 97 -7.98 0.84 -23.31
N ASN A 98 -8.22 0.70 -22.01
CA ASN A 98 -8.60 1.82 -21.14
C ASN A 98 -7.77 1.82 -19.85
N ARG A 99 -6.49 2.16 -19.96
CA ARG A 99 -5.57 2.27 -18.83
C ARG A 99 -5.73 3.64 -18.16
N PHE A 100 -5.89 3.66 -16.85
CA PHE A 100 -5.84 4.88 -16.07
C PHE A 100 -4.38 5.28 -15.84
N ILE A 101 -4.01 6.47 -16.32
CA ILE A 101 -2.66 7.01 -16.19
C ILE A 101 -2.78 8.50 -15.90
N GLY A 102 -2.23 8.94 -14.79
CA GLY A 102 -2.22 10.36 -14.45
C GLY A 102 -2.02 10.64 -12.97
N ASP A 103 -2.02 11.92 -12.66
CA ASP A 103 -2.01 12.35 -11.27
C ASP A 103 -3.35 12.04 -10.62
N ILE A 104 -3.31 11.64 -9.35
CA ILE A 104 -4.47 11.35 -8.54
C ILE A 104 -4.38 12.06 -7.20
N GLU A 105 -5.49 12.66 -6.78
CA GLU A 105 -5.69 13.28 -5.48
C GLU A 105 -6.94 12.71 -4.84
N ILE A 106 -6.82 12.29 -3.59
CA ILE A 106 -7.96 11.78 -2.81
C ILE A 106 -8.03 12.46 -1.46
N HIS A 107 -9.23 12.54 -0.91
CA HIS A 107 -9.50 12.98 0.45
C HIS A 107 -9.97 11.81 1.31
N ASN A 108 -9.27 11.58 2.41
CA ASN A 108 -9.70 10.62 3.43
C ASN A 108 -10.56 11.35 4.46
N ASP A 109 -11.85 11.05 4.47
CA ASP A 109 -12.83 11.76 5.33
C ASP A 109 -12.68 11.40 6.82
N GLU A 110 -12.08 10.25 7.16
CA GLU A 110 -11.89 9.84 8.56
C GLU A 110 -10.82 10.66 9.27
N PHE A 111 -9.74 10.98 8.55
CA PHE A 111 -8.59 11.66 9.09
C PHE A 111 -8.51 13.12 8.67
N ASP A 112 -9.44 13.58 7.83
CA ASP A 112 -9.44 14.91 7.21
C ASP A 112 -8.07 15.21 6.54
N GLU A 113 -7.60 14.24 5.75
CA GLU A 113 -6.29 14.28 5.09
C GLU A 113 -6.43 14.11 3.57
N THR A 114 -5.61 14.84 2.83
CA THR A 114 -5.53 14.72 1.38
C THR A 114 -4.24 13.97 1.01
N TYR A 115 -4.38 12.97 0.13
CA TYR A 115 -3.26 12.18 -0.37
C TYR A 115 -3.07 12.39 -1.85
N TYR A 116 -1.80 12.39 -2.28
CA TYR A 116 -1.36 12.67 -3.65
C TYR A 116 -0.57 11.49 -4.20
N GLY A 117 -0.85 11.11 -5.44
CA GLY A 117 -0.17 10.00 -6.09
C GLY A 117 -0.20 10.08 -7.61
N PHE A 118 0.16 8.99 -8.22
CA PHE A 118 0.08 8.76 -9.65
C PHE A 118 -0.58 7.41 -9.90
N GLU A 119 -1.67 7.37 -10.64
CA GLU A 119 -2.33 6.13 -11.02
C GLU A 119 -1.78 5.60 -12.35
N ASN A 120 -1.56 4.30 -12.43
CA ASN A 120 -1.12 3.63 -13.65
C ASN A 120 -1.58 2.17 -13.64
N HIS A 121 -2.87 1.94 -13.90
CA HIS A 121 -3.46 0.60 -13.86
C HIS A 121 -4.57 0.40 -14.89
N GLN A 122 -4.81 -0.84 -15.26
CA GLN A 122 -5.89 -1.27 -16.15
C GLN A 122 -7.06 -1.88 -15.39
N GLY A 123 -6.80 -2.44 -14.21
CA GLY A 123 -7.82 -3.03 -13.36
C GLY A 123 -8.85 -2.00 -12.88
N ARG A 124 -10.11 -2.40 -12.86
CA ARG A 124 -11.23 -1.68 -12.24
C ARG A 124 -11.63 -2.46 -11.01
N THR A 125 -11.40 -1.87 -9.84
CA THR A 125 -11.71 -2.52 -8.56
C THR A 125 -13.07 -2.04 -8.07
N PHE A 126 -13.89 -3.00 -7.68
CA PHE A 126 -15.22 -2.80 -7.12
C PHE A 126 -15.24 -3.29 -5.70
N LEU A 127 -15.50 -2.39 -4.77
CA LEU A 127 -15.64 -2.68 -3.35
C LEU A 127 -17.05 -3.20 -3.07
N ALA A 128 -17.20 -4.07 -2.07
CA ALA A 128 -18.54 -4.41 -1.56
C ALA A 128 -19.14 -3.21 -0.80
N ASP A 129 -20.47 -3.15 -0.71
CA ASP A 129 -21.23 -2.01 -0.21
C ASP A 129 -20.83 -1.51 1.20
N ASN A 130 -20.32 -2.40 2.04
CA ASN A 130 -19.93 -2.09 3.41
C ASN A 130 -18.41 -1.85 3.58
N GLN A 131 -17.67 -1.80 2.48
CA GLN A 131 -16.23 -1.62 2.53
C GLN A 131 -15.86 -0.14 2.51
N LYS A 132 -14.74 0.17 3.18
CA LYS A 132 -14.25 1.53 3.36
C LYS A 132 -13.15 1.82 2.34
N PRO A 133 -13.31 2.81 1.46
CA PRO A 133 -12.20 3.21 0.58
C PRO A 133 -11.07 3.86 1.39
N LEU A 134 -9.87 3.89 0.82
CA LEU A 134 -8.77 4.69 1.36
C LEU A 134 -9.10 6.18 1.29
N GLY A 135 -9.82 6.61 0.25
CA GLY A 135 -10.32 7.95 0.15
C GLY A 135 -11.28 8.15 -1.01
N ARG A 136 -11.88 9.34 -1.04
CA ARG A 136 -12.74 9.83 -2.09
C ARG A 136 -11.92 10.59 -3.12
N VAL A 137 -12.10 10.29 -4.40
CA VAL A 137 -11.36 10.92 -5.50
C VAL A 137 -11.75 12.39 -5.63
N ILE A 138 -10.74 13.28 -5.68
CA ILE A 138 -10.87 14.70 -6.01
C ILE A 138 -10.38 14.92 -7.45
N ILE A 139 -9.22 14.37 -7.80
CA ILE A 139 -8.62 14.40 -9.13
C ILE A 139 -8.20 12.96 -9.46
N GLY A 140 -8.37 12.54 -10.70
CA GLY A 140 -8.04 11.21 -11.18
C GLY A 140 -9.26 10.31 -11.33
N GLN A 141 -9.05 9.02 -11.47
CA GLN A 141 -10.09 8.05 -11.79
C GLN A 141 -10.32 7.02 -10.67
N GLY A 142 -9.31 6.77 -9.85
CA GLY A 142 -9.41 5.90 -8.68
C GLY A 142 -9.68 4.44 -9.03
N ASN A 143 -10.46 3.75 -8.19
CA ASN A 143 -10.68 2.32 -8.30
C ASN A 143 -11.30 1.90 -9.65
N ASN A 144 -12.30 2.64 -10.16
CA ASN A 144 -13.07 2.21 -11.34
C ASN A 144 -13.62 3.37 -12.19
N ASN A 145 -13.43 4.63 -11.79
CA ASN A 145 -13.97 5.84 -12.43
C ASN A 145 -15.52 5.93 -12.42
N GLU A 146 -16.19 5.17 -11.57
CA GLU A 146 -17.65 5.13 -11.49
C GLU A 146 -18.16 5.56 -10.11
N ASP A 147 -17.53 5.07 -9.04
CA ASP A 147 -17.98 5.30 -7.67
C ASP A 147 -17.26 6.44 -6.93
N GLY A 148 -16.25 7.06 -7.58
CA GLY A 148 -15.49 8.16 -7.00
C GLY A 148 -14.61 7.77 -5.80
N THR A 149 -14.27 6.49 -5.67
CA THR A 149 -13.43 5.98 -4.59
C THR A 149 -12.04 5.58 -5.08
N GLU A 150 -11.08 5.56 -4.16
CA GLU A 150 -9.74 5.03 -4.40
C GLU A 150 -9.29 4.17 -3.22
N GLY A 151 -8.66 3.03 -3.59
CA GLY A 151 -8.14 2.09 -2.62
C GLY A 151 -9.21 1.46 -1.74
N MET A 152 -8.76 0.83 -0.67
CA MET A 152 -9.60 0.24 0.36
C MET A 152 -8.82 0.16 1.67
N THR A 153 -9.50 0.35 2.78
CA THR A 153 -8.96 0.07 4.10
C THR A 153 -9.74 -1.05 4.78
N TYR A 154 -9.02 -1.97 5.40
CA TYR A 154 -9.60 -3.02 6.22
C TYR A 154 -8.69 -3.28 7.42
N LYS A 155 -9.17 -3.07 8.65
CA LYS A 155 -8.33 -3.10 9.84
C LYS A 155 -7.10 -2.16 9.65
N ASN A 156 -5.89 -2.70 9.74
CA ASN A 156 -4.63 -1.98 9.53
C ASN A 156 -4.04 -2.20 8.12
N VAL A 157 -4.87 -2.64 7.16
CA VAL A 157 -4.47 -2.80 5.76
C VAL A 157 -4.88 -1.58 4.96
N PHE A 158 -3.92 -1.05 4.19
CA PHE A 158 -4.08 0.08 3.27
C PHE A 158 -3.82 -0.42 1.85
N GLY A 159 -4.88 -0.63 1.08
CA GLY A 159 -4.81 -0.98 -0.33
C GLY A 159 -4.96 0.26 -1.21
N SER A 160 -4.16 0.38 -2.28
CA SER A 160 -4.18 1.55 -3.16
C SER A 160 -3.64 1.25 -4.56
N TYR A 161 -4.05 2.06 -5.54
CA TYR A 161 -3.46 2.12 -6.87
C TYR A 161 -2.39 3.20 -7.01
N PHE A 162 -2.02 3.88 -5.94
CA PHE A 162 -1.02 4.93 -5.99
C PHE A 162 0.36 4.37 -6.31
N HIS A 163 0.88 4.78 -7.46
CA HIS A 163 2.26 4.57 -7.86
C HIS A 163 3.11 5.83 -7.57
N GLY A 164 4.43 5.68 -7.69
CA GLY A 164 5.40 6.76 -7.52
C GLY A 164 5.41 7.33 -6.12
N PRO A 165 6.37 7.01 -5.38
CA PRO A 165 6.47 6.60 -3.95
C PRO A 165 5.40 7.25 -3.06
N ILE A 166 4.29 6.56 -2.88
CA ILE A 166 3.12 7.03 -2.11
C ILE A 166 3.52 7.60 -0.74
N LEU A 167 4.43 6.92 -0.02
CA LEU A 167 4.80 7.31 1.35
C LEU A 167 5.63 8.59 1.39
N SER A 168 6.50 8.84 0.41
CA SER A 168 7.31 10.06 0.38
C SER A 168 6.52 11.30 0.01
N ARG A 169 5.42 11.14 -0.73
CA ARG A 169 4.51 12.22 -1.08
C ARG A 169 3.48 12.51 0.01
N ASN A 170 3.21 11.52 0.89
CA ASN A 170 2.15 11.56 1.89
C ASN A 170 2.71 11.27 3.29
N ALA A 171 3.43 12.23 3.84
CA ALA A 171 4.12 12.05 5.13
C ALA A 171 3.18 11.69 6.30
N ARG A 172 1.93 12.18 6.30
CA ARG A 172 0.93 11.81 7.31
C ARG A 172 0.50 10.35 7.16
N LEU A 173 0.29 9.88 5.94
CA LEU A 173 -0.01 8.47 5.68
C LEU A 173 1.16 7.57 6.08
N ALA A 174 2.40 7.97 5.73
CA ALA A 174 3.59 7.23 6.14
C ALA A 174 3.73 7.17 7.66
N TYR A 175 3.53 8.29 8.35
CA TYR A 175 3.52 8.35 9.82
C TYR A 175 2.46 7.40 10.39
N ARG A 176 1.23 7.44 9.88
CA ARG A 176 0.11 6.60 10.31
C ARG A 176 0.45 5.11 10.18
N ILE A 177 0.91 4.67 9.01
CA ILE A 177 1.26 3.26 8.78
C ILE A 177 2.34 2.81 9.75
N VAL A 178 3.43 3.57 9.88
CA VAL A 178 4.56 3.20 10.75
C VAL A 178 4.14 3.21 12.23
N THR A 179 3.38 4.21 12.66
CA THR A 179 2.95 4.30 14.05
C THR A 179 1.90 3.26 14.41
N THR A 180 1.05 2.85 13.46
CA THR A 180 0.11 1.74 13.66
C THR A 180 0.88 0.44 13.93
N ALA A 181 1.86 0.10 13.07
CA ALA A 181 2.70 -1.07 13.29
C ALA A 181 3.48 -1.00 14.62
N PHE A 182 4.03 0.16 14.94
CA PHE A 182 4.77 0.35 16.18
C PHE A 182 3.88 0.20 17.43
N HIS A 183 2.69 0.78 17.42
CA HIS A 183 1.73 0.64 18.53
C HIS A 183 1.23 -0.78 18.74
N GLN A 184 1.09 -1.53 17.66
CA GLN A 184 0.72 -2.95 17.73
C GLN A 184 1.74 -3.73 18.56
N LYS A 185 3.00 -3.48 18.33
CA LYS A 185 4.11 -4.17 19.02
C LYS A 185 4.42 -3.59 20.40
N TYR A 186 4.33 -2.26 20.53
CA TYR A 186 4.73 -1.53 21.74
C TYR A 186 3.59 -0.61 22.22
N PRO A 187 2.48 -1.17 22.73
CA PRO A 187 1.27 -0.38 23.05
C PRO A 187 1.50 0.66 24.16
N ASP A 188 2.46 0.43 25.05
CA ASP A 188 2.75 1.31 26.19
C ASP A 188 3.80 2.38 25.89
N VAL A 189 4.37 2.39 24.68
CA VAL A 189 5.41 3.35 24.30
C VAL A 189 4.75 4.58 23.65
N ALA A 190 5.03 5.74 24.23
CA ALA A 190 4.55 7.01 23.67
C ALA A 190 5.25 7.33 22.34
N ILE A 191 4.45 7.62 21.32
CA ILE A 191 4.95 8.05 20.01
C ILE A 191 4.87 9.56 19.93
N PRO A 192 5.95 10.27 19.47
CA PRO A 192 5.91 11.71 19.23
C PRO A 192 4.81 12.07 18.23
N ALA A 193 4.05 13.14 18.48
CA ALA A 193 3.06 13.62 17.55
C ALA A 193 3.71 14.02 16.20
N PHE A 194 2.98 13.85 15.11
CA PHE A 194 3.45 14.16 13.75
C PHE A 194 4.00 15.58 13.63
N GLU A 195 3.32 16.55 14.21
CA GLU A 195 3.71 17.95 14.22
C GLU A 195 5.06 18.20 14.93
N SER A 196 5.35 17.43 15.99
CA SER A 196 6.65 17.56 16.70
C SER A 196 7.80 17.00 15.86
N ILE A 197 7.56 15.94 15.10
CA ILE A 197 8.55 15.36 14.18
C ILE A 197 8.88 16.34 13.06
N LEU A 198 7.87 17.01 12.50
CA LEU A 198 8.06 18.06 11.47
C LEU A 198 8.78 19.28 12.03
N ALA A 199 8.46 19.71 13.26
CA ALA A 199 9.09 20.88 13.88
C ALA A 199 10.59 20.68 14.11
N ASP A 200 11.03 19.46 14.38
CA ASP A 200 12.47 19.15 14.50
C ASP A 200 13.19 19.17 13.15
N GLU A 201 12.51 18.87 12.05
CA GLU A 201 13.08 19.01 10.70
C GLU A 201 13.25 20.48 10.28
N THR A 202 12.34 21.34 10.73
CA THR A 202 12.31 22.76 10.32
C THR A 202 13.26 23.64 11.12
N LYS A 203 13.78 23.20 12.26
CA LYS A 203 14.75 23.98 13.09
C LYS A 203 16.05 24.33 12.36
N GLY A 204 16.28 23.84 11.17
CA GLY A 204 17.47 24.15 10.35
C GLY A 204 17.24 24.40 8.86
N GLN A 205 16.02 24.32 8.35
CA GLN A 205 15.75 24.43 6.91
C GLN A 205 14.51 25.28 6.61
N LYS A 206 14.63 26.21 5.65
CA LYS A 206 13.47 26.95 5.12
C LYS A 206 12.54 25.98 4.40
N ILE A 207 11.22 26.17 4.54
CA ILE A 207 10.16 25.34 3.92
C ILE A 207 10.37 25.12 2.41
N THR A 208 10.99 26.09 1.71
CA THR A 208 11.40 26.00 0.30
C THR A 208 12.44 24.92 0.03
N ASP A 209 13.30 24.60 1.01
CA ASP A 209 14.34 23.57 0.84
C ASP A 209 13.79 22.17 1.09
N ILE A 210 12.74 22.05 1.89
CA ILE A 210 12.01 20.79 2.14
C ILE A 210 11.27 20.36 0.87
N LYS A 211 10.55 21.28 0.19
CA LYS A 211 9.92 21.00 -1.11
C LYS A 211 10.92 20.53 -2.15
N ARG A 212 12.09 21.19 -2.26
CA ARG A 212 13.15 20.80 -3.19
C ARG A 212 13.82 19.47 -2.86
N LYS A 213 13.92 19.08 -1.59
CA LYS A 213 14.47 17.78 -1.18
C LYS A 213 13.50 16.64 -1.51
N VAL A 214 12.21 16.83 -1.28
CA VAL A 214 11.17 15.85 -1.62
C VAL A 214 11.10 15.62 -3.15
N GLU A 215 11.28 16.69 -3.94
CA GLU A 215 11.35 16.60 -5.42
C GLU A 215 12.64 15.93 -5.94
N LYS A 216 13.70 15.82 -5.12
CA LYS A 216 14.99 15.24 -5.50
C LYS A 216 15.27 13.85 -4.93
N TRP A 217 14.39 13.29 -4.14
CA TRP A 217 14.55 11.94 -3.66
C TRP A 217 14.16 10.96 -4.78
N ASP A 218 15.17 10.52 -5.50
CA ASP A 218 15.07 9.46 -6.48
C ASP A 218 15.06 8.12 -5.74
N PHE A 219 13.86 7.64 -5.45
CA PHE A 219 13.63 6.32 -4.85
C PHE A 219 13.75 5.17 -5.86
N SER A 220 14.03 5.48 -7.13
CA SER A 220 14.24 4.44 -8.16
C SER A 220 15.38 3.49 -7.82
N THR A 221 16.31 3.90 -6.96
CA THR A 221 17.43 3.06 -6.51
C THR A 221 17.08 2.13 -5.35
N PHE A 222 15.94 2.34 -4.67
CA PHE A 222 15.49 1.46 -3.57
C PHE A 222 14.46 0.43 -3.99
N PHE A 223 13.76 0.67 -5.10
CA PHE A 223 12.78 -0.24 -5.65
C PHE A 223 13.01 -0.33 -7.15
N ASP A 224 13.82 -1.29 -7.57
CA ASP A 224 13.91 -1.67 -8.97
C ASP A 224 12.62 -2.41 -9.33
N PHE A 225 11.61 -1.65 -9.78
CA PHE A 225 10.28 -2.14 -10.16
C PHE A 225 10.27 -3.06 -11.38
N ASN A 226 11.41 -3.48 -11.87
CA ASN A 226 11.52 -4.47 -12.93
C ASN A 226 11.52 -5.92 -12.41
N TYR A 227 11.36 -6.13 -11.12
CA TYR A 227 11.28 -7.45 -10.50
C TYR A 227 9.86 -7.78 -10.02
N TYR A 228 9.61 -9.07 -9.80
CA TYR A 228 8.34 -9.66 -9.36
C TYR A 228 7.73 -8.93 -8.17
N PRO A 229 6.38 -8.89 -8.05
CA PRO A 229 5.74 -8.38 -6.85
C PRO A 229 6.15 -9.24 -5.66
N GLU A 230 6.96 -8.67 -4.79
CA GLU A 230 7.49 -9.30 -3.59
C GLU A 230 6.82 -8.71 -2.35
N LEU A 231 6.67 -9.55 -1.33
CA LEU A 231 6.34 -9.06 0.00
C LEU A 231 7.63 -8.53 0.64
N VAL A 232 7.66 -7.24 0.93
CA VAL A 232 8.70 -6.64 1.76
C VAL A 232 8.16 -6.54 3.17
N CYS A 233 8.80 -7.22 4.08
CA CYS A 233 8.36 -7.32 5.45
C CYS A 233 9.34 -6.59 6.37
N ALA A 234 8.84 -5.90 7.36
CA ALA A 234 9.65 -5.18 8.33
C ALA A 234 9.37 -5.66 9.73
N THR A 235 10.44 -5.81 10.49
CA THR A 235 10.42 -6.04 11.94
C THR A 235 11.06 -4.86 12.63
N SER A 236 10.62 -4.54 13.82
CA SER A 236 11.24 -3.54 14.69
C SER A 236 11.88 -4.21 15.90
N ASP A 237 13.12 -3.88 16.17
CA ASP A 237 13.85 -4.25 17.41
C ASP A 237 13.60 -3.22 18.51
#